data_0eaeaf6715411e3eb297f4ae587013e5
#
_entry.id   0eaeaf6715411e3eb297f4ae587013e5
#
_cell.length_a   1.000
_cell.length_b   1.000
_cell.length_c   1.000
_cell.angle_alpha   90.00
_cell.angle_beta   90.00
_cell.angle_gamma   90.00
#
_symmetry.space_group_name_H-M   'P 1'
#
loop_
_entity.id
_entity.type
_entity.pdbx_description
1 polymer ?
#
loop_
_entity_poly.entity_id
_entity_poly.type
_entity_poly.pdbx_seq_one_letter_code
_entity_poly.pdbx_strand_id
1 'polypeptide(L)'
;GRTPIILLDIPGTVDGNILMYGHLDKQPEMEGWEEGLGPWTPVMKDDKLYGRGGADDGYALFASISSILALKEQGIDHPRVLVLIEFSEESGSPDLPHYMELCSEKIGTPDLVVCLDSGAGDYKRFWTTTSLRGLIGLTMKVEVLTEGVHSGGASGHVPSSFRIARKLLSS
;
A
#
# COMPACT_ATOMS: atom_id res chain seq x y z
N GLY A 1 16.93 9.29 -6.18
CA GLY A 1 15.74 10.13 -6.25
C GLY A 1 14.60 9.47 -5.51
N ARG A 2 13.54 10.22 -5.22
CA ARG A 2 12.31 9.68 -4.63
C ARG A 2 11.33 9.25 -5.70
N THR A 3 10.43 8.35 -5.35
CA THR A 3 9.26 8.02 -6.17
C THR A 3 8.34 9.24 -6.29
N PRO A 4 7.60 9.41 -7.40
CA PRO A 4 6.67 10.53 -7.54
C PRO A 4 5.45 10.37 -6.62
N ILE A 5 4.69 11.48 -6.48
CA ILE A 5 3.32 11.46 -5.96
C ILE A 5 2.38 12.22 -6.91
N ILE A 6 1.10 11.93 -6.81
CA ILE A 6 0.03 12.78 -7.36
C ILE A 6 -0.71 13.41 -6.18
N LEU A 7 -0.86 14.71 -6.20
CA LEU A 7 -1.71 15.44 -5.26
C LEU A 7 -2.72 16.25 -6.06
N LEU A 8 -3.98 15.83 -6.02
CA LEU A 8 -5.10 16.57 -6.61
C LEU A 8 -5.76 17.40 -5.51
N ASP A 9 -6.04 18.65 -5.82
CA ASP A 9 -6.73 19.59 -4.93
C ASP A 9 -8.03 20.02 -5.61
N ILE A 10 -9.15 19.52 -5.09
CA ILE A 10 -10.48 19.72 -5.66
C ILE A 10 -11.25 20.66 -4.73
N PRO A 11 -11.50 21.90 -5.16
CA PRO A 11 -12.24 22.85 -4.35
C PRO A 11 -13.63 22.35 -3.99
N GLY A 12 -14.04 22.56 -2.75
CA GLY A 12 -15.38 22.28 -2.27
C GLY A 12 -16.33 23.45 -2.47
N THR A 13 -17.61 23.18 -2.22
CA THR A 13 -18.69 24.16 -2.23
C THR A 13 -19.22 24.45 -0.81
N VAL A 14 -18.81 23.64 0.14
CA VAL A 14 -19.12 23.79 1.58
C VAL A 14 -17.84 23.65 2.40
N ASP A 15 -17.90 24.03 3.67
CA ASP A 15 -16.80 23.91 4.60
C ASP A 15 -16.41 22.43 4.83
N GLY A 16 -15.14 22.21 5.09
CA GLY A 16 -14.55 20.91 5.38
C GLY A 16 -13.39 20.55 4.48
N ASN A 17 -12.62 19.56 4.90
CA ASN A 17 -11.41 19.08 4.22
C ASN A 17 -11.32 17.56 4.31
N ILE A 18 -11.38 16.87 3.19
CA ILE A 18 -11.26 15.42 3.08
C ILE A 18 -9.95 15.07 2.40
N LEU A 19 -9.21 14.14 2.98
CA LEU A 19 -8.04 13.54 2.34
C LEU A 19 -8.39 12.11 1.91
N MET A 20 -8.30 11.85 0.62
CA MET A 20 -8.38 10.50 0.04
C MET A 20 -6.97 10.01 -0.29
N TYR A 21 -6.67 8.78 0.06
CA TYR A 21 -5.36 8.18 -0.13
C TYR A 21 -5.46 6.86 -0.87
N GLY A 22 -4.46 6.60 -1.69
CA GLY A 22 -4.22 5.33 -2.37
C GLY A 22 -2.83 5.30 -3.00
N HIS A 23 -2.50 4.22 -3.71
CA HIS A 23 -1.22 4.06 -4.38
C HIS A 23 -1.35 3.55 -5.82
N LEU A 24 -0.29 3.70 -6.61
CA LEU A 24 -0.25 3.23 -8.01
C LEU A 24 0.94 2.34 -8.34
N ASP A 25 1.88 2.13 -7.43
CA ASP A 25 2.86 1.06 -7.57
C ASP A 25 2.20 -0.30 -7.39
N LYS A 26 2.86 -1.35 -7.81
CA LYS A 26 2.29 -2.69 -7.93
C LYS A 26 3.25 -3.74 -7.39
N GLN A 27 2.69 -4.74 -6.74
CA GLN A 27 3.41 -5.98 -6.48
C GLN A 27 3.86 -6.64 -7.80
N PRO A 28 4.93 -7.43 -7.79
CA PRO A 28 5.33 -8.23 -8.94
C PRO A 28 4.18 -9.08 -9.48
N GLU A 29 4.30 -9.50 -10.73
CA GLU A 29 3.41 -10.49 -11.30
C GLU A 29 3.40 -11.77 -10.45
N MET A 30 2.22 -12.34 -10.24
CA MET A 30 2.07 -13.65 -9.64
C MET A 30 2.04 -14.72 -10.73
N GLU A 31 2.40 -15.94 -10.35
CA GLU A 31 2.20 -17.13 -11.18
C GLU A 31 0.78 -17.70 -10.96
N GLY A 32 0.37 -18.63 -11.84
CA GLY A 32 -0.89 -19.35 -11.69
C GLY A 32 -2.13 -18.62 -12.23
N TRP A 33 -1.95 -17.66 -13.13
CA TRP A 33 -3.08 -17.05 -13.85
C TRP A 33 -3.82 -18.10 -14.67
N GLU A 34 -5.16 -18.01 -14.71
CA GLU A 34 -5.99 -18.84 -15.59
C GLU A 34 -5.68 -18.55 -17.06
N GLU A 35 -5.98 -19.52 -17.93
CA GLU A 35 -5.80 -19.37 -19.36
C GLU A 35 -6.56 -18.14 -19.90
N GLY A 36 -5.87 -17.32 -20.65
CA GLY A 36 -6.39 -16.06 -21.18
C GLY A 36 -6.38 -14.89 -20.23
N LEU A 37 -5.93 -15.08 -18.99
CA LEU A 37 -5.72 -14.01 -18.00
C LEU A 37 -4.22 -13.79 -17.76
N GLY A 38 -3.87 -12.61 -17.27
CA GLY A 38 -2.49 -12.30 -16.97
C GLY A 38 -2.34 -10.97 -16.22
N PRO A 39 -1.13 -10.68 -15.69
CA PRO A 39 -0.93 -9.51 -14.84
C PRO A 39 -1.04 -8.19 -15.60
N TRP A 40 -0.52 -8.11 -16.82
CA TRP A 40 -0.29 -6.84 -17.51
C TRP A 40 -1.24 -6.57 -18.70
N THR A 41 -2.11 -7.51 -18.99
CA THR A 41 -3.15 -7.33 -20.01
C THR A 41 -4.52 -7.38 -19.32
N PRO A 42 -5.22 -6.24 -19.21
CA PRO A 42 -6.50 -6.20 -18.53
C PRO A 42 -7.56 -6.97 -19.34
N VAL A 43 -8.29 -7.86 -18.69
CA VAL A 43 -9.36 -8.66 -19.30
C VAL A 43 -10.65 -8.48 -18.53
N MET A 44 -11.71 -8.11 -19.22
CA MET A 44 -13.07 -8.13 -18.67
C MET A 44 -13.69 -9.52 -18.88
N LYS A 45 -14.08 -10.18 -17.79
CA LYS A 45 -14.76 -11.48 -17.81
C LYS A 45 -15.78 -11.54 -16.68
N ASP A 46 -17.02 -11.85 -16.98
CA ASP A 46 -18.10 -11.98 -16.00
C ASP A 46 -18.27 -10.73 -15.10
N ASP A 47 -18.28 -9.54 -15.71
CA ASP A 47 -18.35 -8.22 -15.07
C ASP A 47 -17.20 -7.92 -14.08
N LYS A 48 -16.09 -8.64 -14.20
CA LYS A 48 -14.87 -8.42 -13.41
C LYS A 48 -13.72 -8.05 -14.31
N LEU A 49 -12.92 -7.09 -13.85
CA LEU A 49 -11.66 -6.72 -14.48
C LEU A 49 -10.52 -7.50 -13.82
N TYR A 50 -9.85 -8.31 -14.62
CA TYR A 50 -8.68 -9.09 -14.20
C TYR A 50 -7.38 -8.38 -14.62
N GLY A 51 -6.43 -8.32 -13.73
CA GLY A 51 -5.10 -7.75 -13.94
C GLY A 51 -4.42 -7.42 -12.62
N ARG A 52 -3.10 -7.30 -12.63
CA ARG A 52 -2.33 -6.91 -11.46
C ARG A 52 -2.59 -5.44 -11.13
N GLY A 53 -2.83 -5.14 -9.84
CA GLY A 53 -2.94 -3.77 -9.34
C GLY A 53 -4.24 -3.06 -9.70
N GLY A 54 -5.25 -3.77 -10.18
CA GLY A 54 -6.58 -3.19 -10.39
C GLY A 54 -7.33 -2.95 -9.08
N ALA A 55 -7.28 -3.92 -8.19
CA ALA A 55 -7.87 -3.84 -6.86
C ALA A 55 -6.89 -3.33 -5.79
N ASP A 56 -5.61 -3.57 -5.99
CA ASP A 56 -4.51 -3.21 -5.12
C ASP A 56 -3.46 -2.42 -5.92
N ASP A 57 -3.49 -1.07 -5.95
CA ASP A 57 -4.60 -0.22 -5.50
C ASP A 57 -5.03 0.74 -6.63
N GLY A 58 -4.90 0.31 -7.87
CA GLY A 58 -5.16 1.17 -9.04
C GLY A 58 -6.57 1.78 -9.06
N TYR A 59 -7.55 1.19 -8.41
CA TYR A 59 -8.91 1.71 -8.38
C TYR A 59 -9.05 2.99 -7.55
N ALA A 60 -8.20 3.22 -6.54
CA ALA A 60 -8.33 4.33 -5.60
C ALA A 60 -8.38 5.69 -6.27
N LEU A 61 -7.49 5.95 -7.22
CA LEU A 61 -7.48 7.20 -7.97
C LEU A 61 -8.80 7.40 -8.74
N PHE A 62 -9.25 6.37 -9.44
CA PHE A 62 -10.48 6.43 -10.25
C PHE A 62 -11.73 6.52 -9.38
N ALA A 63 -11.79 5.78 -8.27
CA ALA A 63 -12.89 5.85 -7.32
C ALA A 63 -13.01 7.25 -6.69
N SER A 64 -11.89 7.83 -6.29
CA SER A 64 -11.85 9.19 -5.75
C SER A 64 -12.40 10.21 -6.73
N ILE A 65 -11.93 10.19 -7.98
CA ILE A 65 -12.39 11.13 -9.01
C ILE A 65 -13.87 10.87 -9.36
N SER A 66 -14.26 9.62 -9.54
CA SER A 66 -15.63 9.25 -9.90
C SER A 66 -16.65 9.65 -8.84
N SER A 67 -16.30 9.54 -7.56
CA SER A 67 -17.18 9.96 -6.47
C SER A 67 -17.47 11.46 -6.52
N ILE A 68 -16.46 12.28 -6.78
CA ILE A 68 -16.62 13.74 -6.91
C ILE A 68 -17.41 14.11 -8.17
N LEU A 69 -17.14 13.44 -9.29
CA LEU A 69 -17.92 13.67 -10.51
C LEU A 69 -19.38 13.30 -10.32
N ALA A 70 -19.67 12.21 -9.62
CA ALA A 70 -21.05 11.79 -9.32
C ALA A 70 -21.78 12.80 -8.42
N LEU A 71 -21.10 13.38 -7.44
CA LEU A 71 -21.69 14.44 -6.62
C LEU A 71 -22.00 15.68 -7.46
N LYS A 72 -21.06 16.11 -8.31
CA LYS A 72 -21.24 17.27 -9.21
C LYS A 72 -22.38 17.07 -10.21
N GLU A 73 -22.50 15.88 -10.81
CA GLU A 73 -23.61 15.58 -11.73
C GLU A 73 -24.99 15.64 -11.03
N GLN A 74 -25.03 15.26 -9.76
CA GLN A 74 -26.27 15.29 -8.97
C GLN A 74 -26.54 16.65 -8.32
N GLY A 75 -25.66 17.63 -8.49
CA GLY A 75 -25.78 18.93 -7.85
C GLY A 75 -25.66 18.88 -6.32
N ILE A 76 -24.92 17.88 -5.81
CA ILE A 76 -24.71 17.70 -4.38
C ILE A 76 -23.44 18.45 -3.97
N ASP A 77 -23.56 19.29 -2.96
CA ASP A 77 -22.44 20.01 -2.38
C ASP A 77 -21.45 19.05 -1.70
N HIS A 78 -20.17 19.38 -1.78
CA HIS A 78 -19.11 18.62 -1.13
C HIS A 78 -18.04 19.53 -0.54
N PRO A 79 -17.35 19.13 0.53
CA PRO A 79 -16.21 19.86 1.05
C PRO A 79 -15.01 19.78 0.11
N ARG A 80 -13.97 20.53 0.42
CA ARG A 80 -12.69 20.39 -0.29
C ARG A 80 -12.17 18.96 -0.17
N VAL A 81 -11.71 18.40 -1.29
CA VAL A 81 -11.15 17.05 -1.34
C VAL A 81 -9.73 17.10 -1.89
N LEU A 82 -8.80 16.54 -1.14
CA LEU A 82 -7.45 16.24 -1.59
C LEU A 82 -7.36 14.75 -1.90
N VAL A 83 -6.78 14.41 -3.03
CA VAL A 83 -6.45 13.01 -3.38
C VAL A 83 -4.95 12.89 -3.45
N LEU A 84 -4.37 12.11 -2.56
CA LEU A 84 -2.95 11.81 -2.51
C LEU A 84 -2.73 10.38 -2.97
N ILE A 85 -1.96 10.22 -4.03
CA ILE A 85 -1.57 8.91 -4.57
C ILE A 85 -0.06 8.80 -4.54
N GLU A 86 0.45 7.78 -3.86
CA GLU A 86 1.88 7.49 -3.83
C GLU A 86 2.27 6.36 -4.78
N PHE A 87 3.59 6.16 -4.94
CA PHE A 87 4.17 5.16 -5.84
C PHE A 87 5.27 4.33 -5.16
N SER A 88 5.14 4.11 -3.85
CA SER A 88 6.08 3.31 -3.06
C SER A 88 5.43 2.56 -1.89
N GLU A 89 4.10 2.43 -1.90
CA GLU A 89 3.35 1.75 -0.82
C GLU A 89 3.80 0.31 -0.67
N GLU A 90 3.90 -0.42 -1.77
CA GLU A 90 4.28 -1.82 -1.83
C GLU A 90 5.74 -2.10 -1.39
N SER A 91 6.51 -1.04 -1.22
CA SER A 91 7.87 -1.05 -0.64
C SER A 91 7.91 -0.52 0.79
N GLY A 92 6.76 -0.29 1.42
CA GLY A 92 6.61 0.23 2.78
C GLY A 92 6.64 1.75 2.87
N SER A 93 6.26 2.46 1.82
CA SER A 93 6.09 3.93 1.76
C SER A 93 7.30 4.74 2.24
N PRO A 94 8.54 4.43 1.82
CA PRO A 94 9.73 5.09 2.37
C PRO A 94 9.75 6.60 2.08
N ASP A 95 9.09 7.04 1.03
CA ASP A 95 9.07 8.44 0.61
C ASP A 95 7.85 9.22 1.11
N LEU A 96 6.79 8.55 1.56
CA LEU A 96 5.55 9.19 2.00
C LEU A 96 5.74 10.18 3.16
N PRO A 97 6.53 9.89 4.21
CA PRO A 97 6.75 10.86 5.30
C PRO A 97 7.32 12.20 4.81
N HIS A 98 8.24 12.16 3.84
CA HIS A 98 8.79 13.37 3.24
C HIS A 98 7.72 14.18 2.50
N TYR A 99 6.84 13.52 1.75
CA TYR A 99 5.78 14.22 1.02
C TYR A 99 4.67 14.74 1.94
N MET A 100 4.39 14.06 3.02
CA MET A 100 3.48 14.55 4.05
C MET A 100 3.99 15.84 4.68
N GLU A 101 5.29 15.95 4.94
CA GLU A 101 5.92 17.17 5.42
C GLU A 101 5.91 18.27 4.35
N LEU A 102 6.36 17.97 3.12
CA LEU A 102 6.43 18.91 2.01
C LEU A 102 5.07 19.51 1.64
N CYS A 103 4.03 18.70 1.69
CA CYS A 103 2.66 19.09 1.32
C CYS A 103 1.79 19.49 2.52
N SER A 104 2.36 19.57 3.72
CA SER A 104 1.62 19.77 4.98
C SER A 104 0.71 20.99 4.97
N GLU A 105 1.20 22.13 4.47
CA GLU A 105 0.40 23.36 4.36
C GLU A 105 -0.78 23.19 3.41
N LYS A 106 -0.58 22.44 2.31
CA LYS A 106 -1.62 22.19 1.32
C LYS A 106 -2.64 21.18 1.82
N ILE A 107 -2.20 20.14 2.52
CA ILE A 107 -3.06 19.12 3.13
C ILE A 107 -3.88 19.74 4.27
N GLY A 108 -3.26 20.57 5.08
CA GLY A 108 -3.90 21.15 6.26
C GLY A 108 -4.28 20.09 7.29
N THR A 109 -5.41 20.30 7.95
CA THR A 109 -5.98 19.32 8.88
C THR A 109 -7.24 18.71 8.28
N PRO A 110 -7.20 17.46 7.81
CA PRO A 110 -8.38 16.79 7.29
C PRO A 110 -9.40 16.50 8.41
N ASP A 111 -10.67 16.74 8.12
CA ASP A 111 -11.79 16.32 8.97
C ASP A 111 -12.07 14.83 8.82
N LEU A 112 -11.74 14.27 7.64
CA LEU A 112 -11.90 12.87 7.31
C LEU A 112 -10.73 12.41 6.42
N VAL A 113 -10.16 11.25 6.75
CA VAL A 113 -9.21 10.54 5.90
C VAL A 113 -9.88 9.26 5.39
N VAL A 114 -9.91 9.10 4.07
CA VAL A 114 -10.43 7.91 3.40
C VAL A 114 -9.26 7.18 2.74
N CYS A 115 -8.87 6.06 3.32
CA CYS A 115 -7.85 5.18 2.75
C CYS A 115 -8.56 4.12 1.90
N LEU A 116 -8.28 4.12 0.60
CA LEU A 116 -8.96 3.27 -0.38
C LEU A 116 -8.15 1.99 -0.69
N ASP A 117 -7.36 1.55 0.25
CA ASP A 117 -6.51 0.37 0.14
C ASP A 117 -6.97 -0.71 1.12
N SER A 118 -8.16 -1.24 0.87
CA SER A 118 -8.78 -2.25 1.74
C SER A 118 -9.62 -3.23 0.96
N GLY A 119 -9.46 -4.51 1.28
CA GLY A 119 -10.24 -5.57 0.67
C GLY A 119 -11.71 -5.57 1.09
N ALA A 120 -12.57 -6.14 0.25
CA ALA A 120 -13.97 -6.38 0.54
C ALA A 120 -14.23 -7.87 0.73
N GLY A 121 -15.12 -8.22 1.66
CA GLY A 121 -15.52 -9.61 1.89
C GLY A 121 -16.44 -10.17 0.78
N ASP A 122 -17.15 -9.30 0.09
CA ASP A 122 -17.97 -9.61 -1.11
C ASP A 122 -18.24 -8.34 -1.92
N TYR A 123 -18.79 -8.51 -3.14
CA TYR A 123 -19.14 -7.40 -4.05
C TYR A 123 -20.58 -6.87 -3.87
N LYS A 124 -21.29 -7.23 -2.81
CA LYS A 124 -22.69 -6.86 -2.60
C LYS A 124 -22.89 -5.88 -1.47
N ARG A 125 -21.98 -5.87 -0.50
CA ARG A 125 -22.05 -5.05 0.70
C ARG A 125 -20.97 -3.99 0.68
N PHE A 126 -21.27 -2.84 1.27
CA PHE A 126 -20.26 -1.84 1.56
C PHE A 126 -19.44 -2.30 2.79
N TRP A 127 -18.16 -2.51 2.59
CA TRP A 127 -17.23 -2.93 3.65
C TRP A 127 -16.37 -1.76 4.10
N THR A 128 -16.28 -1.59 5.39
CA THR A 128 -15.44 -0.56 6.02
C THR A 128 -14.50 -1.20 7.00
N THR A 129 -13.19 -1.03 6.80
CA THR A 129 -12.17 -1.44 7.76
C THR A 129 -12.09 -0.39 8.85
N THR A 130 -12.39 -0.76 10.08
CA THR A 130 -12.45 0.16 11.24
C THR A 130 -11.23 0.07 12.13
N SER A 131 -10.39 -0.95 11.96
CA SER A 131 -9.14 -1.11 12.71
C SER A 131 -8.19 -2.02 11.95
N LEU A 132 -6.90 -1.84 12.20
CA LEU A 132 -5.84 -2.67 11.65
C LEU A 132 -5.06 -3.35 12.79
N ARG A 133 -4.50 -4.53 12.49
CA ARG A 133 -3.54 -5.16 13.38
C ARG A 133 -2.25 -4.34 13.44
N GLY A 134 -1.53 -4.45 14.55
CA GLY A 134 -0.17 -3.92 14.64
C GLY A 134 0.83 -4.75 13.82
N LEU A 135 1.93 -4.13 13.48
CA LEU A 135 3.08 -4.76 12.84
C LEU A 135 4.35 -4.38 13.59
N ILE A 136 5.24 -5.33 13.79
CA ILE A 136 6.61 -5.09 14.19
C ILE A 136 7.54 -5.88 13.25
N GLY A 137 8.53 -5.21 12.70
CA GLY A 137 9.56 -5.82 11.88
C GLY A 137 10.93 -5.59 12.48
N LEU A 138 11.77 -6.62 12.48
CA LEU A 138 13.16 -6.49 12.92
C LEU A 138 14.07 -7.40 12.09
N THR A 139 15.32 -6.97 11.99
CA THR A 139 16.37 -7.76 11.36
C THR A 139 17.29 -8.30 12.44
N MET A 140 17.43 -9.62 12.50
CA MET A 140 18.36 -10.29 13.39
C MET A 140 19.62 -10.67 12.61
N LYS A 141 20.78 -10.19 13.06
CA LYS A 141 22.09 -10.55 12.50
C LYS A 141 22.86 -11.34 13.55
N VAL A 142 23.31 -12.54 13.19
CA VAL A 142 24.12 -13.40 14.06
C VAL A 142 25.45 -13.70 13.35
N GLU A 143 26.51 -13.14 13.89
CA GLU A 143 27.89 -13.31 13.39
C GLU A 143 28.70 -14.08 14.44
N VAL A 144 29.38 -15.15 14.03
CA VAL A 144 30.21 -15.99 14.91
C VAL A 144 31.68 -16.02 14.46
N LEU A 145 31.96 -15.59 13.24
CA LEU A 145 33.29 -15.51 12.65
C LEU A 145 33.38 -14.28 11.74
N THR A 146 34.57 -13.76 11.53
CA THR A 146 34.85 -12.68 10.60
C THR A 146 35.05 -13.19 9.16
N GLU A 147 35.40 -14.47 9.02
CA GLU A 147 35.64 -15.13 7.73
C GLU A 147 34.96 -16.50 7.68
N GLY A 148 34.64 -16.94 6.47
CA GLY A 148 34.12 -18.30 6.26
C GLY A 148 35.21 -19.37 6.51
N VAL A 149 34.79 -20.49 7.09
CA VAL A 149 35.68 -21.64 7.36
C VAL A 149 35.06 -22.92 6.82
N HIS A 150 35.91 -23.91 6.55
CA HIS A 150 35.47 -25.22 6.07
C HIS A 150 34.69 -25.93 7.17
N SER A 151 33.45 -26.36 6.89
CA SER A 151 32.51 -26.95 7.85
C SER A 151 33.09 -28.22 8.53
N GLY A 152 33.81 -29.04 7.80
CA GLY A 152 34.42 -30.27 8.35
C GLY A 152 35.48 -30.00 9.42
N GLY A 153 36.21 -28.88 9.34
CA GLY A 153 37.19 -28.48 10.33
C GLY A 153 36.61 -27.68 11.51
N ALA A 154 35.53 -26.96 11.27
CA ALA A 154 34.95 -26.05 12.24
C ALA A 154 33.81 -26.67 13.06
N SER A 155 33.22 -27.76 12.56
CA SER A 155 32.07 -28.40 13.19
C SER A 155 32.39 -28.90 14.60
N GLY A 156 31.62 -28.44 15.57
CA GLY A 156 31.84 -28.70 17.00
C GLY A 156 32.77 -27.72 17.73
N HIS A 157 33.58 -26.96 17.02
CA HIS A 157 34.47 -25.93 17.59
C HIS A 157 33.87 -24.53 17.45
N VAL A 158 33.20 -24.26 16.35
CA VAL A 158 32.56 -22.96 16.07
C VAL A 158 31.06 -23.06 16.35
N PRO A 159 30.47 -22.17 17.15
CA PRO A 159 29.03 -22.16 17.37
C PRO A 159 28.25 -21.95 16.06
N SER A 160 27.14 -22.65 15.91
CA SER A 160 26.25 -22.46 14.75
C SER A 160 25.44 -21.18 14.91
N SER A 161 25.60 -20.23 13.98
CA SER A 161 24.80 -19.00 13.92
C SER A 161 23.29 -19.30 13.82
N PHE A 162 22.89 -20.35 13.09
CA PHE A 162 21.50 -20.80 13.00
C PHE A 162 20.93 -21.29 14.33
N ARG A 163 21.71 -22.01 15.13
CA ARG A 163 21.29 -22.46 16.47
C ARG A 163 21.12 -21.29 17.42
N ILE A 164 22.02 -20.29 17.35
CA ILE A 164 21.93 -19.08 18.15
C ILE A 164 20.67 -18.29 17.75
N ALA A 165 20.48 -18.03 16.45
CA ALA A 165 19.29 -17.34 15.93
C ALA A 165 17.99 -18.04 16.39
N ARG A 166 17.91 -19.37 16.23
CA ARG A 166 16.74 -20.14 16.69
C ARG A 166 16.51 -20.02 18.20
N LYS A 167 17.56 -20.06 19.02
CA LYS A 167 17.43 -19.91 20.47
C LYS A 167 16.90 -18.53 20.84
N LEU A 168 17.38 -17.47 20.21
CA LEU A 168 16.92 -16.10 20.44
C LEU A 168 15.46 -15.90 20.02
N LEU A 169 15.01 -16.57 18.95
CA LEU A 169 13.62 -16.52 18.52
C LEU A 169 12.66 -17.34 19.41
N SER A 170 13.18 -18.25 20.20
CA SER A 170 12.38 -19.17 21.05
C SER A 170 12.41 -18.76 22.52
N SER A 171 13.12 -17.69 22.89
CA SER A 171 13.18 -17.16 24.25
C SER A 171 12.18 -16.04 24.44
#